data_2719bfad39591a7ca23c4a2d0c65910b
#
_entry.id   2719bfad39591a7ca23c4a2d0c65910b
#
_cell.length_a   1.000
_cell.length_b   1.000
_cell.length_c   1.000
_cell.angle_alpha   90.00
_cell.angle_beta   90.00
_cell.angle_gamma   90.00
#
_symmetry.space_group_name_H-M   'P 1'
#
loop_
_entity.id
_entity.type
_entity.pdbx_description
1 polymer ?
#
loop_
_entity_poly.entity_id
_entity_poly.type
_entity_poly.pdbx_seq_one_letter_code
_entity_poly.pdbx_strand_id
1 'polypeptide(L)'
;MPPLVRPTPASSACKIDGERCDVQLQLGQVEIQLPAFNQSFAINASAGARIQVAGNTVSLAIQMTPDLEVWETSAMTGGTLTPDVVSRLISTVVWPQLFGAIGSKLTFQLPLPDLAGLGIGDLAPALAHAQLSLQAGPRPTVTPSELVLGADLVLATPAP
;
A
#
# COMPACT_ATOMS: atom_id res chain seq x y z
N MET A 1 -2.00 20.87 9.67
CA MET A 1 -2.86 19.70 9.90
C MET A 1 -2.04 18.44 9.60
N PRO A 2 -2.24 17.31 10.29
CA PRO A 2 -1.56 16.09 9.91
C PRO A 2 -2.04 15.65 8.50
N PRO A 3 -1.16 15.05 7.69
CA PRO A 3 -1.55 14.56 6.37
C PRO A 3 -2.63 13.48 6.52
N LEU A 4 -3.64 13.55 5.66
CA LEU A 4 -4.75 12.63 5.65
C LEU A 4 -4.50 11.53 4.63
N VAL A 5 -4.42 10.28 5.08
CA VAL A 5 -4.37 9.12 4.20
C VAL A 5 -5.75 8.49 4.14
N ARG A 6 -6.32 8.36 2.94
CA ARG A 6 -7.62 7.72 2.71
C ARG A 6 -7.51 6.58 1.72
N PRO A 7 -8.00 5.39 2.04
CA PRO A 7 -8.24 4.37 1.05
C PRO A 7 -9.52 4.72 0.26
N THR A 8 -9.44 4.63 -1.06
CA THR A 8 -10.60 4.80 -1.95
C THR A 8 -10.63 3.66 -2.97
N PRO A 9 -11.79 3.36 -3.57
CA PRO A 9 -11.83 2.39 -4.65
C PRO A 9 -10.88 2.78 -5.77
N ALA A 10 -10.08 1.81 -6.25
CA ALA A 10 -9.13 2.08 -7.30
C ALA A 10 -9.83 2.40 -8.64
N SER A 11 -9.29 3.35 -9.38
CA SER A 11 -9.69 3.62 -10.75
C SER A 11 -9.55 2.36 -11.63
N SER A 12 -10.45 2.18 -12.58
CA SER A 12 -10.37 1.08 -13.54
C SER A 12 -9.11 1.15 -14.44
N ALA A 13 -8.52 2.34 -14.56
CA ALA A 13 -7.28 2.57 -15.31
C ALA A 13 -6.02 2.23 -14.49
N CYS A 14 -6.12 2.14 -13.16
CA CYS A 14 -4.98 1.82 -12.31
C CYS A 14 -4.53 0.37 -12.51
N LYS A 15 -3.25 0.19 -12.85
CA LYS A 15 -2.62 -1.13 -13.01
C LYS A 15 -1.23 -1.13 -12.38
N ILE A 16 -0.89 -2.25 -11.72
CA ILE A 16 0.44 -2.58 -11.23
C ILE A 16 0.80 -3.94 -11.83
N ASP A 17 1.91 -4.02 -12.55
CA ASP A 17 2.37 -5.25 -13.24
C ASP A 17 1.31 -5.86 -14.16
N GLY A 18 0.53 -5.00 -14.85
CA GLY A 18 -0.52 -5.40 -15.77
C GLY A 18 -1.86 -5.74 -15.12
N GLU A 19 -1.92 -5.91 -13.82
CA GLU A 19 -3.14 -6.21 -13.06
C GLU A 19 -3.73 -4.95 -12.43
N ARG A 20 -5.06 -4.94 -12.27
CA ARG A 20 -5.77 -3.79 -11.69
C ARG A 20 -5.41 -3.62 -10.22
N CYS A 21 -5.31 -2.35 -9.81
CA CYS A 21 -5.20 -2.00 -8.40
C CYS A 21 -6.45 -2.42 -7.62
N ASP A 22 -6.27 -2.76 -6.37
CA ASP A 22 -7.36 -3.09 -5.45
C ASP A 22 -7.89 -1.84 -4.75
N VAL A 23 -6.98 -0.93 -4.41
CA VAL A 23 -7.26 0.29 -3.65
C VAL A 23 -6.45 1.45 -4.19
N GLN A 24 -6.93 2.67 -4.04
CA GLN A 24 -6.18 3.89 -4.26
C GLN A 24 -5.94 4.56 -2.91
N LEU A 25 -4.69 4.87 -2.63
CA LEU A 25 -4.28 5.62 -1.46
C LEU A 25 -4.19 7.09 -1.83
N GLN A 26 -4.89 7.92 -1.10
CA GLN A 26 -4.85 9.38 -1.26
C GLN A 26 -4.15 9.98 -0.05
N LEU A 27 -3.14 10.79 -0.33
CA LEU A 27 -2.41 11.59 0.65
C LEU A 27 -2.70 13.05 0.34
N GLY A 28 -3.40 13.72 1.24
CA GLY A 28 -3.79 15.12 1.07
C GLY A 28 -3.12 16.06 2.05
N GLN A 29 -3.02 17.32 1.65
CA GLN A 29 -2.58 18.44 2.50
C GLN A 29 -1.16 18.28 3.06
N VAL A 30 -0.25 17.74 2.29
CA VAL A 30 1.19 17.75 2.64
C VAL A 30 1.75 19.11 2.26
N GLU A 31 2.27 19.83 3.22
CA GLU A 31 2.97 21.09 2.97
C GLU A 31 4.49 20.86 3.02
N ILE A 32 5.17 21.29 1.99
CA ILE A 32 6.63 21.27 1.90
C ILE A 32 7.12 22.71 1.93
N GLN A 33 7.98 23.02 2.89
CA GLN A 33 8.67 24.29 2.98
C GLN A 33 10.10 24.14 2.48
N LEU A 34 10.50 25.00 1.56
CA LEU A 34 11.83 25.05 1.00
C LEU A 34 12.52 26.37 1.40
N PRO A 35 13.11 26.43 2.60
CA PRO A 35 13.65 27.68 3.16
C PRO A 35 14.74 28.30 2.29
N ALA A 36 15.57 27.49 1.62
CA ALA A 36 16.62 27.95 0.73
C ALA A 36 16.10 28.74 -0.49
N PHE A 37 14.84 28.51 -0.88
CA PHE A 37 14.18 29.19 -1.99
C PHE A 37 13.11 30.18 -1.51
N ASN A 38 12.88 30.23 -0.20
CA ASN A 38 11.79 31.00 0.41
C ASN A 38 10.40 30.68 -0.20
N GLN A 39 10.20 29.42 -0.53
CA GLN A 39 8.97 28.93 -1.17
C GLN A 39 8.33 27.81 -0.36
N SER A 40 7.02 27.72 -0.43
CA SER A 40 6.21 26.64 0.16
C SER A 40 5.26 26.08 -0.88
N PHE A 41 5.07 24.79 -0.86
CA PHE A 41 4.17 24.07 -1.77
C PHE A 41 3.24 23.17 -0.98
N ALA A 42 1.99 23.11 -1.39
CA ALA A 42 1.06 22.09 -0.94
C ALA A 42 0.93 21.00 -2.00
N ILE A 43 0.77 19.77 -1.55
CA ILE A 43 0.80 18.58 -2.38
C ILE A 43 -0.37 17.68 -2.00
N ASN A 44 -1.11 17.26 -3.02
CA ASN A 44 -1.96 16.08 -2.96
C ASN A 44 -1.30 15.00 -3.81
N ALA A 45 -1.25 13.80 -3.28
CA ALA A 45 -0.76 12.64 -4.00
C ALA A 45 -1.78 11.52 -3.97
N SER A 46 -1.92 10.80 -5.07
CA SER A 46 -2.67 9.57 -5.10
C SER A 46 -1.90 8.47 -5.81
N ALA A 47 -1.95 7.26 -5.26
CA ALA A 47 -1.30 6.10 -5.86
C ALA A 47 -2.17 4.87 -5.71
N GLY A 48 -2.22 4.07 -6.75
CA GLY A 48 -2.83 2.76 -6.68
C GLY A 48 -2.02 1.81 -5.82
N ALA A 49 -2.71 0.89 -5.18
CA ALA A 49 -2.09 -0.18 -4.43
C ALA A 49 -2.78 -1.50 -4.72
N ARG A 50 -2.00 -2.57 -4.67
CA ARG A 50 -2.46 -3.94 -4.84
C ARG A 50 -2.10 -4.75 -3.62
N ILE A 51 -3.05 -5.54 -3.15
CA ILE A 51 -2.89 -6.38 -1.98
C ILE A 51 -2.54 -7.79 -2.44
N GLN A 52 -1.45 -8.31 -1.90
CA GLN A 52 -0.96 -9.65 -2.19
C GLN A 52 -0.99 -10.48 -0.91
N VAL A 53 -1.55 -11.67 -1.01
CA VAL A 53 -1.60 -12.63 0.08
C VAL A 53 -0.83 -13.86 -0.35
N ALA A 54 0.16 -14.26 0.44
CA ALA A 54 0.99 -15.42 0.18
C ALA A 54 1.35 -16.13 1.50
N GLY A 55 0.84 -17.33 1.69
CA GLY A 55 1.04 -18.09 2.92
C GLY A 55 0.38 -17.38 4.12
N ASN A 56 1.20 -16.91 5.06
CA ASN A 56 0.75 -16.11 6.21
C ASN A 56 1.07 -14.62 6.08
N THR A 57 1.50 -14.21 4.89
CA THR A 57 1.98 -12.85 4.65
C THR A 57 0.99 -12.08 3.80
N VAL A 58 0.63 -10.88 4.24
CA VAL A 58 -0.11 -9.90 3.46
C VAL A 58 0.83 -8.75 3.14
N SER A 59 1.00 -8.44 1.87
CA SER A 59 1.84 -7.34 1.40
C SER A 59 1.07 -6.37 0.52
N LEU A 60 1.49 -5.12 0.52
CA LEU A 60 0.93 -4.05 -0.28
C LEU A 60 1.94 -3.60 -1.33
N ALA A 61 1.65 -3.88 -2.60
CA ALA A 61 2.40 -3.33 -3.73
C ALA A 61 1.81 -1.98 -4.12
N ILE A 62 2.65 -0.94 -4.18
CA ILE A 62 2.21 0.44 -4.44
C ILE A 62 2.72 0.88 -5.82
N GLN A 63 1.89 1.60 -6.53
CA GLN A 63 2.22 2.18 -7.83
C GLN A 63 3.41 3.13 -7.70
N MET A 64 4.43 2.93 -8.54
CA MET A 64 5.67 3.73 -8.49
C MET A 64 5.52 5.12 -9.11
N THR A 65 4.46 5.36 -9.88
CA THR A 65 4.17 6.67 -10.48
C THR A 65 2.87 7.20 -9.87
N PRO A 66 2.94 8.08 -8.87
CA PRO A 66 1.74 8.68 -8.27
C PRO A 66 1.15 9.75 -9.19
N ASP A 67 -0.14 9.99 -9.04
CA ASP A 67 -0.75 11.22 -9.51
C ASP A 67 -0.49 12.32 -8.48
N LEU A 68 0.11 13.42 -8.93
CA LEU A 68 0.49 14.53 -8.06
C LEU A 68 -0.20 15.82 -8.51
N GLU A 69 -0.80 16.49 -7.54
CA GLU A 69 -1.23 17.87 -7.67
C GLU A 69 -0.35 18.72 -6.75
N VAL A 70 0.36 19.66 -7.34
CA VAL A 70 1.29 20.53 -6.61
C VAL A 70 0.94 21.98 -6.90
N TRP A 71 0.81 22.79 -5.87
CA TRP A 71 0.61 24.24 -6.02
C TRP A 71 1.44 25.00 -5.00
N GLU A 72 1.87 26.19 -5.40
CA GLU A 72 2.63 27.08 -4.53
C GLU A 72 1.70 27.74 -3.51
N THR A 73 2.09 27.73 -2.24
CA THR A 73 1.38 28.37 -1.13
C THR A 73 2.08 29.60 -0.58
N SER A 74 3.33 29.85 -1.01
CA SER A 74 4.08 31.02 -0.58
C SER A 74 3.49 32.29 -1.20
N ALA A 75 3.37 33.35 -0.39
CA ALA A 75 2.87 34.65 -0.82
C ALA A 75 3.89 35.47 -1.63
N MET A 76 5.09 34.97 -1.86
CA MET A 76 6.14 35.69 -2.58
C MET A 76 6.09 35.37 -4.07
N THR A 77 5.82 36.39 -4.87
CA THR A 77 5.96 36.36 -6.33
C THR A 77 7.44 36.35 -6.71
N GLY A 78 7.85 35.36 -7.47
CA GLY A 78 9.21 35.32 -8.05
C GLY A 78 10.08 34.17 -7.56
N GLY A 79 9.49 33.11 -7.06
CA GLY A 79 10.22 31.89 -6.72
C GLY A 79 10.86 31.24 -7.95
N THR A 80 12.03 30.64 -7.76
CA THR A 80 12.79 29.98 -8.84
C THR A 80 12.28 28.58 -9.17
N LEU A 81 11.47 27.98 -8.27
CA LEU A 81 10.89 26.66 -8.48
C LEU A 81 9.42 26.78 -8.89
N THR A 82 9.07 26.09 -9.95
CA THR A 82 7.68 25.97 -10.38
C THR A 82 7.03 24.70 -9.82
N PRO A 83 5.68 24.65 -9.68
CA PRO A 83 4.97 23.44 -9.27
C PRO A 83 5.33 22.21 -10.11
N ASP A 84 5.56 22.37 -11.44
CA ASP A 84 5.95 21.30 -12.34
C ASP A 84 7.34 20.72 -12.00
N VAL A 85 8.30 21.58 -11.64
CA VAL A 85 9.64 21.13 -11.22
C VAL A 85 9.56 20.36 -9.92
N VAL A 86 8.77 20.86 -8.97
CA VAL A 86 8.55 20.19 -7.67
C VAL A 86 7.83 18.86 -7.87
N SER A 87 6.79 18.81 -8.69
CA SER A 87 6.07 17.58 -9.02
C SER A 87 7.00 16.53 -9.63
N ARG A 88 7.85 16.93 -10.58
CA ARG A 88 8.84 16.04 -11.21
C ARG A 88 9.87 15.53 -10.19
N LEU A 89 10.38 16.39 -9.32
CA LEU A 89 11.32 15.99 -8.26
C LEU A 89 10.68 14.96 -7.32
N ILE A 90 9.44 15.19 -6.91
CA ILE A 90 8.73 14.27 -6.04
C ILE A 90 8.52 12.92 -6.73
N SER A 91 8.01 12.91 -7.94
CA SER A 91 7.69 11.67 -8.66
C SER A 91 8.92 10.84 -9.02
N THR A 92 10.06 11.49 -9.34
CA THR A 92 11.25 10.78 -9.83
C THR A 92 12.28 10.45 -8.75
N VAL A 93 12.31 11.20 -7.66
CA VAL A 93 13.32 11.05 -6.61
C VAL A 93 12.69 10.68 -5.26
N VAL A 94 11.77 11.51 -4.77
CA VAL A 94 11.25 11.37 -3.41
C VAL A 94 10.33 10.16 -3.30
N TRP A 95 9.41 10.02 -4.23
CA TRP A 95 8.42 8.94 -4.21
C TRP A 95 9.05 7.54 -4.26
N PRO A 96 9.94 7.21 -5.21
CA PRO A 96 10.60 5.90 -5.22
C PRO A 96 11.39 5.60 -3.95
N GLN A 97 12.05 6.61 -3.36
CA GLN A 97 12.79 6.42 -2.12
C GLN A 97 11.88 6.18 -0.93
N LEU A 98 10.78 6.93 -0.81
CA LEU A 98 9.78 6.75 0.24
C LEU A 98 9.19 5.33 0.19
N PHE A 99 8.75 4.89 -0.97
CA PHE A 99 8.11 3.59 -1.09
C PHE A 99 9.10 2.43 -1.15
N GLY A 100 10.34 2.64 -1.59
CA GLY A 100 11.42 1.70 -1.40
C GLY A 100 11.74 1.45 0.07
N ALA A 101 11.70 2.50 0.90
CA ALA A 101 11.90 2.40 2.34
C ALA A 101 10.67 1.85 3.09
N ILE A 102 9.46 2.20 2.64
CA ILE A 102 8.19 1.79 3.27
C ILE A 102 7.76 0.39 2.80
N GLY A 103 8.10 -0.01 1.58
CA GLY A 103 7.64 -1.27 0.97
C GLY A 103 7.88 -2.51 1.83
N SER A 104 9.03 -2.58 2.52
CA SER A 104 9.31 -3.65 3.48
C SER A 104 8.48 -3.56 4.77
N LYS A 105 7.95 -2.39 5.10
CA LYS A 105 7.15 -2.15 6.31
C LYS A 105 5.66 -2.34 6.09
N LEU A 106 5.21 -2.40 4.83
CA LEU A 106 3.82 -2.68 4.48
C LEU A 106 3.55 -4.19 4.31
N THR A 107 4.44 -5.00 4.80
CA THR A 107 4.26 -6.45 4.86
C THR A 107 3.84 -6.85 6.26
N PHE A 108 2.71 -7.52 6.36
CA PHE A 108 2.14 -8.00 7.62
C PHE A 108 2.18 -9.51 7.63
N GLN A 109 2.72 -10.08 8.71
CA GLN A 109 2.61 -11.50 8.96
C GLN A 109 1.42 -11.76 9.88
N LEU A 110 0.49 -12.59 9.44
CA LEU A 110 -0.63 -13.02 10.26
C LEU A 110 -0.21 -14.27 11.03
N PRO A 111 -0.33 -14.25 12.36
CA PRO A 111 -0.04 -15.43 13.18
C PRO A 111 -1.13 -16.48 12.93
N LEU A 112 -0.84 -17.43 12.05
CA LEU A 112 -1.70 -18.58 11.86
C LEU A 112 -1.41 -19.63 12.96
N PRO A 113 -2.45 -20.28 13.50
CA PRO A 113 -2.25 -21.30 14.51
C PRO A 113 -1.49 -22.51 13.93
N ASP A 114 -0.53 -23.01 14.69
CA ASP A 114 0.14 -24.26 14.38
C ASP A 114 -0.77 -25.45 14.75
N LEU A 115 -1.23 -26.18 13.75
CA LEU A 115 -2.13 -27.30 13.94
C LEU A 115 -1.48 -28.44 14.74
N ALA A 116 -0.17 -28.62 14.58
CA ALA A 116 0.57 -29.61 15.37
C ALA A 116 0.59 -29.25 16.85
N GLY A 117 0.80 -27.97 17.17
CA GLY A 117 0.77 -27.48 18.54
C GLY A 117 -0.61 -27.51 19.20
N LEU A 118 -1.69 -27.60 18.41
CA LEU A 118 -3.06 -27.77 18.90
C LEU A 118 -3.46 -29.22 19.16
N GLY A 119 -2.57 -30.19 18.93
CA GLY A 119 -2.87 -31.61 19.13
C GLY A 119 -3.84 -32.21 18.09
N ILE A 120 -4.10 -31.53 16.98
CA ILE A 120 -5.02 -31.98 15.95
C ILE A 120 -4.51 -33.28 15.29
N GLY A 121 -3.21 -33.48 15.23
CA GLY A 121 -2.58 -34.69 14.73
C GLY A 121 -2.98 -35.96 15.49
N ASP A 122 -3.29 -35.84 16.77
CA ASP A 122 -3.76 -36.96 17.61
C ASP A 122 -5.20 -37.35 17.27
N LEU A 123 -6.01 -36.37 16.86
CA LEU A 123 -7.40 -36.55 16.48
C LEU A 123 -7.56 -36.98 15.01
N ALA A 124 -6.68 -36.47 14.15
CA ALA A 124 -6.68 -36.73 12.72
C ALA A 124 -5.24 -36.84 12.19
N PRO A 125 -4.66 -38.06 12.16
CA PRO A 125 -3.25 -38.26 11.75
C PRO A 125 -2.92 -37.70 10.37
N ALA A 126 -3.87 -37.63 9.44
CA ALA A 126 -3.71 -37.00 8.13
C ALA A 126 -3.43 -35.50 8.19
N LEU A 127 -3.75 -34.85 9.32
CA LEU A 127 -3.55 -33.42 9.54
C LEU A 127 -2.32 -33.11 10.41
N ALA A 128 -1.61 -34.14 10.87
CA ALA A 128 -0.45 -33.96 11.77
C ALA A 128 0.66 -33.09 11.15
N HIS A 129 0.74 -33.05 9.83
CA HIS A 129 1.73 -32.26 9.07
C HIS A 129 1.08 -31.17 8.21
N ALA A 130 -0.23 -30.97 8.34
CA ALA A 130 -0.93 -29.94 7.60
C ALA A 130 -0.59 -28.55 8.15
N GLN A 131 -0.35 -27.61 7.24
CA GLN A 131 -0.13 -26.22 7.59
C GLN A 131 -1.30 -25.37 7.11
N LEU A 132 -1.72 -24.43 7.96
CA LEU A 132 -2.67 -23.42 7.54
C LEU A 132 -1.95 -22.37 6.70
N SER A 133 -2.55 -22.01 5.58
CA SER A 133 -2.10 -20.90 4.74
C SER A 133 -3.29 -20.05 4.33
N LEU A 134 -3.04 -18.78 4.09
CA LEU A 134 -4.03 -17.88 3.52
C LEU A 134 -3.90 -17.89 2.00
N GLN A 135 -5.02 -18.02 1.34
CA GLN A 135 -5.14 -17.79 -0.09
C GLN A 135 -5.91 -16.50 -0.32
N ALA A 136 -5.49 -15.72 -1.31
CA ALA A 136 -6.21 -14.51 -1.66
C ALA A 136 -7.66 -14.85 -1.99
N GLY A 137 -8.57 -14.28 -1.25
CA GLY A 137 -10.01 -14.36 -1.46
C GLY A 137 -10.49 -13.42 -2.58
N PRO A 138 -11.78 -13.12 -2.60
CA PRO A 138 -12.33 -12.15 -3.53
C PRO A 138 -11.65 -10.77 -3.33
N ARG A 139 -11.77 -9.93 -4.35
CA ARG A 139 -11.17 -8.59 -4.30
C ARG A 139 -11.58 -7.83 -3.05
N PRO A 140 -10.66 -7.03 -2.49
CA PRO A 140 -10.96 -6.20 -1.34
C PRO A 140 -12.15 -5.28 -1.58
N THR A 141 -12.99 -5.14 -0.57
CA THR A 141 -14.05 -4.13 -0.58
C THR A 141 -13.54 -2.90 0.13
N VAL A 142 -13.60 -1.76 -0.55
CA VAL A 142 -13.12 -0.48 -0.04
C VAL A 142 -14.31 0.43 0.18
N THR A 143 -14.45 0.92 1.42
CA THR A 143 -15.37 2.00 1.78
C THR A 143 -14.56 3.22 2.22
N PRO A 144 -15.16 4.41 2.38
CA PRO A 144 -14.43 5.60 2.84
C PRO A 144 -13.78 5.47 4.22
N SER A 145 -14.21 4.49 5.03
CA SER A 145 -13.74 4.28 6.39
C SER A 145 -13.08 2.93 6.61
N GLU A 146 -13.24 1.98 5.69
CA GLU A 146 -12.81 0.60 5.90
C GLU A 146 -12.23 -0.03 4.64
N LEU A 147 -11.22 -0.84 4.84
CA LEU A 147 -10.68 -1.77 3.86
C LEU A 147 -10.94 -3.19 4.36
N VAL A 148 -11.86 -3.88 3.70
CA VAL A 148 -12.19 -5.27 4.05
C VAL A 148 -11.45 -6.21 3.11
N LEU A 149 -10.59 -7.03 3.69
CA LEU A 149 -9.83 -8.06 2.98
C LEU A 149 -10.50 -9.42 3.22
N GLY A 150 -10.87 -10.09 2.14
CA GLY A 150 -11.27 -11.49 2.19
C GLY A 150 -10.05 -12.38 1.93
N ALA A 151 -9.87 -13.40 2.75
CA ALA A 151 -8.90 -14.45 2.50
C ALA A 151 -9.50 -15.79 2.90
N ASP A 152 -9.27 -16.80 2.08
CA ASP A 152 -9.65 -18.16 2.40
C ASP A 152 -8.55 -18.85 3.20
N LEU A 153 -8.93 -19.54 4.26
CA LEU A 153 -8.02 -20.37 5.03
C LEU A 153 -7.94 -21.75 4.39
N VAL A 154 -6.76 -22.11 3.91
CA VAL A 154 -6.54 -23.37 3.19
C VAL A 154 -5.60 -24.25 4.01
N LEU A 155 -5.93 -25.54 4.06
CA LEU A 155 -5.04 -26.58 4.57
C LEU A 155 -4.08 -26.99 3.46
N ALA A 156 -2.81 -26.70 3.62
CA ALA A 156 -1.76 -27.19 2.76
C ALA A 156 -1.17 -28.47 3.36
N THR A 157 -1.29 -29.58 2.68
CA THR A 157 -0.53 -30.78 3.02
C THR A 157 0.84 -30.69 2.35
N PRO A 158 1.96 -30.93 3.06
CA PRO A 158 3.25 -31.01 2.42
C PRO A 158 3.20 -32.07 1.32
N ALA A 159 3.79 -31.77 0.18
CA ALA A 159 3.96 -32.76 -0.87
C ALA A 159 4.81 -33.93 -0.32
N PRO A 160 4.48 -35.17 -0.66
CA PRO A 160 5.20 -36.37 -0.22
C PRO A 160 6.64 -36.38 -0.67
#